data_1a6fbd60b4190ffbe69e3af07df07e1e
#
_entry.id   1a6fbd60b4190ffbe69e3af07df07e1e
#
_cell.length_a   1.000
_cell.length_b   1.000
_cell.length_c   1.000
_cell.angle_alpha   90.00
_cell.angle_beta   90.00
_cell.angle_gamma   90.00
#
_symmetry.space_group_name_H-M   'P 1'
#
loop_
_entity.id
_entity.type
_entity.pdbx_description
1 polymer ?
#
loop_
_entity_poly.entity_id
_entity_poly.type
_entity_poly.pdbx_seq_one_letter_code
_entity_poly.pdbx_strand_id
1 'polypeptide(L)'
;MIRGKITNGFEFEVEEDLMDDYEFLETLCEIDNGNASLIPAVATQLLGVEQKKALMEHIRGENGRVSSQKMGEAIGEILTSCGQGKNS
;
A
#
# COMPACT_ATOMS: atom_id res chain seq x y z
N MET A 1 -1.59 16.18 -2.48
CA MET A 1 -0.94 14.87 -2.36
C MET A 1 -0.67 14.51 -0.91
N ILE A 2 -1.00 13.31 -0.53
CA ILE A 2 -0.82 12.85 0.85
C ILE A 2 0.59 12.28 0.99
N ARG A 3 1.34 12.75 1.97
CA ARG A 3 2.71 12.29 2.22
C ARG A 3 2.84 11.80 3.65
N GLY A 4 3.70 10.82 3.84
CA GLY A 4 3.95 10.32 5.17
C GLY A 4 5.10 9.34 5.20
N LYS A 5 5.33 8.79 6.38
CA LYS A 5 6.39 7.82 6.62
C LYS A 5 5.80 6.70 7.46
N ILE A 6 6.05 5.46 7.06
CA ILE A 6 5.55 4.31 7.81
C ILE A 6 6.61 3.78 8.76
N THR A 7 6.25 2.78 9.56
CA THR A 7 7.08 2.28 10.66
C THR A 7 8.46 1.80 10.22
N ASN A 8 8.54 1.24 9.01
CA ASN A 8 9.82 0.74 8.51
C ASN A 8 10.71 1.85 7.93
N GLY A 9 10.27 3.12 8.01
CA GLY A 9 11.05 4.25 7.53
C GLY A 9 10.80 4.66 6.10
N PHE A 10 9.97 3.92 5.38
CA PHE A 10 9.68 4.28 3.99
C PHE A 10 8.79 5.54 3.92
N GLU A 11 9.18 6.48 3.07
CA GLU A 11 8.39 7.69 2.83
C GLU A 11 7.57 7.51 1.56
N PHE A 12 6.30 7.90 1.63
CA PHE A 12 5.38 7.69 0.52
C PHE A 12 4.66 8.97 0.13
N GLU A 13 4.15 8.98 -1.12
CA GLU A 13 3.25 10.02 -1.62
C GLU A 13 2.09 9.33 -2.30
N VAL A 14 0.86 9.75 -1.98
CA VAL A 14 -0.35 9.17 -2.53
C VAL A 14 -1.26 10.29 -3.04
N GLU A 15 -1.85 10.08 -4.21
CA GLU A 15 -2.82 11.03 -4.76
C GLU A 15 -4.09 11.04 -3.92
N GLU A 16 -4.53 12.23 -3.53
CA GLU A 16 -5.73 12.36 -2.70
C GLU A 16 -6.98 11.83 -3.43
N ASP A 17 -7.04 12.01 -4.75
CA ASP A 17 -8.17 11.56 -5.55
C ASP A 17 -8.37 10.05 -5.47
N LEU A 18 -7.30 9.32 -5.23
CA LEU A 18 -7.39 7.88 -5.14
C LEU A 18 -8.25 7.44 -3.96
N MET A 19 -8.22 8.21 -2.88
CA MET A 19 -9.02 7.89 -1.69
C MET A 19 -10.52 8.04 -1.93
N ASP A 20 -10.88 8.76 -2.99
CA ASP A 20 -12.28 8.96 -3.37
C ASP A 20 -12.67 8.08 -4.56
N ASP A 21 -11.80 7.20 -5.00
CA ASP A 21 -12.03 6.36 -6.18
C ASP A 21 -12.81 5.11 -5.77
N TYR A 22 -14.02 4.97 -6.34
CA TYR A 22 -14.89 3.85 -5.99
C TYR A 22 -14.31 2.50 -6.41
N GLU A 23 -13.66 2.44 -7.57
CA GLU A 23 -13.07 1.19 -8.03
C GLU A 23 -11.92 0.73 -7.13
N PHE A 24 -11.15 1.70 -6.62
CA PHE A 24 -10.11 1.40 -5.66
C PHE A 24 -10.72 0.87 -4.36
N LEU A 25 -11.83 1.48 -3.93
CA LEU A 25 -12.54 1.01 -2.74
C LEU A 25 -13.03 -0.43 -2.92
N GLU A 26 -13.59 -0.75 -4.10
CA GLU A 26 -14.03 -2.11 -4.37
C GLU A 26 -12.87 -3.11 -4.25
N THR A 27 -11.72 -2.74 -4.77
CA THR A 27 -10.55 -3.60 -4.69
C THR A 27 -10.14 -3.83 -3.23
N LEU A 28 -10.18 -2.78 -2.41
CA LEU A 28 -9.86 -2.91 -0.99
C LEU A 28 -10.84 -3.84 -0.28
N CYS A 29 -12.13 -3.73 -0.62
CA CYS A 29 -13.15 -4.61 -0.03
C CYS A 29 -12.90 -6.06 -0.38
N GLU A 30 -12.47 -6.35 -1.60
CA GLU A 30 -12.17 -7.71 -2.01
C GLU A 30 -11.01 -8.29 -1.19
N ILE A 31 -10.00 -7.46 -0.90
CA ILE A 31 -8.88 -7.90 -0.07
C ILE A 31 -9.38 -8.21 1.34
N ASP A 32 -10.25 -7.36 1.90
CA ASP A 32 -10.82 -7.58 3.22
C ASP A 32 -11.62 -8.87 3.27
N ASN A 33 -12.21 -9.27 2.15
CA ASN A 33 -12.96 -10.52 2.06
C ASN A 33 -12.06 -11.74 1.82
N GLY A 34 -10.76 -11.57 1.91
CA GLY A 34 -9.81 -12.66 1.83
C GLY A 34 -9.09 -12.81 0.50
N ASN A 35 -9.34 -11.93 -0.45
CA ASN A 35 -8.73 -12.02 -1.77
C ASN A 35 -7.37 -11.30 -1.79
N ALA A 36 -6.42 -11.86 -1.06
CA ALA A 36 -5.10 -11.26 -0.92
C ALA A 36 -4.31 -11.18 -2.22
N SER A 37 -4.75 -11.91 -3.26
CA SER A 37 -4.08 -11.87 -4.55
C SER A 37 -4.16 -10.49 -5.21
N LEU A 38 -5.04 -9.63 -4.72
CA LEU A 38 -5.18 -8.27 -5.25
C LEU A 38 -4.21 -7.27 -4.61
N ILE A 39 -3.46 -7.68 -3.60
CA ILE A 39 -2.52 -6.78 -2.93
C ILE A 39 -1.51 -6.15 -3.90
N PRO A 40 -0.90 -6.92 -4.83
CA PRO A 40 0.01 -6.29 -5.80
C PRO A 40 -0.65 -5.22 -6.65
N ALA A 41 -1.90 -5.44 -7.05
CA ALA A 41 -2.64 -4.44 -7.84
C ALA A 41 -2.89 -3.18 -7.02
N VAL A 42 -3.25 -3.34 -5.75
CA VAL A 42 -3.46 -2.21 -4.85
C VAL A 42 -2.17 -1.43 -4.66
N ALA A 43 -1.05 -2.12 -4.50
CA ALA A 43 0.25 -1.45 -4.35
C ALA A 43 0.54 -0.57 -5.57
N THR A 44 0.27 -1.08 -6.76
CA THR A 44 0.51 -0.32 -7.98
C THR A 44 -0.44 0.87 -8.09
N GLN A 45 -1.72 0.68 -7.77
CA GLN A 45 -2.69 1.77 -7.81
C GLN A 45 -2.38 2.84 -6.76
N LEU A 46 -1.97 2.40 -5.58
CA LEU A 46 -1.74 3.30 -4.46
C LEU A 46 -0.47 4.12 -4.65
N LEU A 47 0.60 3.49 -5.05
CA LEU A 47 1.93 4.11 -5.06
C LEU A 47 2.45 4.45 -6.46
N GLY A 48 1.91 3.80 -7.48
CA GLY A 48 2.49 3.87 -8.81
C GLY A 48 3.67 2.92 -8.92
N VAL A 49 4.10 2.68 -10.14
CA VAL A 49 5.13 1.69 -10.41
C VAL A 49 6.46 2.03 -9.71
N GLU A 50 6.85 3.29 -9.75
CA GLU A 50 8.16 3.69 -9.22
C GLU A 50 8.22 3.61 -7.71
N GLN A 51 7.21 4.10 -7.01
CA GLN A 51 7.18 4.01 -5.55
C GLN A 51 7.02 2.57 -5.09
N LYS A 52 6.24 1.77 -5.84
CA LYS A 52 6.11 0.35 -5.51
C LYS A 52 7.48 -0.32 -5.57
N LYS A 53 8.26 -0.04 -6.60
CA LYS A 53 9.61 -0.60 -6.72
C LYS A 53 10.50 -0.13 -5.57
N ALA A 54 10.41 1.15 -5.23
CA ALA A 54 11.21 1.70 -4.13
C ALA A 54 10.88 1.01 -2.82
N LEU A 55 9.58 0.77 -2.57
CA LEU A 55 9.16 0.08 -1.36
C LEU A 55 9.68 -1.36 -1.35
N MET A 56 9.60 -2.04 -2.49
CA MET A 56 10.11 -3.40 -2.59
C MET A 56 11.59 -3.45 -2.25
N GLU A 57 12.38 -2.51 -2.79
CA GLU A 57 13.82 -2.48 -2.49
C GLU A 57 14.07 -2.15 -1.02
N HIS A 58 13.24 -1.28 -0.45
CA HIS A 58 13.36 -0.93 0.97
C HIS A 58 13.12 -2.14 1.88
N ILE A 59 12.24 -3.03 1.46
CA ILE A 59 11.87 -4.23 2.23
C ILE A 59 12.77 -5.42 1.92
N ARG A 60 13.40 -5.41 0.75
CA ARG A 60 14.19 -6.56 0.28
C ARG A 60 15.20 -7.02 1.33
N GLY A 61 15.16 -8.33 1.62
CA GLY A 61 16.04 -8.91 2.63
C GLY A 61 17.41 -9.27 2.07
N GLU A 62 18.26 -9.73 2.96
CA GLU A 62 19.63 -10.15 2.60
C GLU A 62 19.63 -11.31 1.61
N ASN A 63 18.58 -12.12 1.63
CA ASN A 63 18.46 -13.25 0.70
C ASN A 63 17.98 -12.81 -0.69
N GLY A 64 17.79 -11.52 -0.92
CA GLY A 64 17.35 -10.99 -2.20
C GLY A 64 15.87 -11.05 -2.45
N ARG A 65 15.09 -11.46 -1.46
CA ARG A 65 13.64 -11.60 -1.61
C ARG A 65 12.88 -10.49 -0.90
N VAL A 66 11.73 -10.15 -1.48
CA VAL A 66 10.83 -9.17 -0.89
C VAL A 66 9.72 -9.94 -0.17
N SER A 67 9.59 -9.75 1.14
CA SER A 67 8.58 -10.45 1.93
C SER A 67 7.19 -9.97 1.57
N SER A 68 6.31 -10.89 1.15
CA SER A 68 4.92 -10.58 0.88
C SER A 68 4.21 -10.07 2.12
N GLN A 69 4.51 -10.66 3.27
CA GLN A 69 3.92 -10.24 4.53
C GLN A 69 4.29 -8.79 4.85
N LYS A 70 5.57 -8.46 4.73
CA LYS A 70 6.03 -7.09 5.01
C LYS A 70 5.46 -6.09 4.01
N MET A 71 5.32 -6.49 2.74
CA MET A 71 4.68 -5.64 1.74
C MET A 71 3.23 -5.36 2.12
N GLY A 72 2.49 -6.41 2.51
CA GLY A 72 1.11 -6.25 2.94
C GLY A 72 0.97 -5.33 4.14
N GLU A 73 1.86 -5.49 5.12
CA GLU A 73 1.86 -4.64 6.31
C GLU A 73 2.14 -3.19 5.94
N ALA A 74 3.12 -2.97 5.06
CA ALA A 74 3.48 -1.62 4.64
C ALA A 74 2.32 -0.95 3.89
N ILE A 75 1.69 -1.67 2.98
CA ILE A 75 0.53 -1.16 2.24
C ILE A 75 -0.60 -0.81 3.21
N GLY A 76 -0.85 -1.67 4.19
CA GLY A 76 -1.87 -1.42 5.21
C GLY A 76 -1.59 -0.16 6.02
N GLU A 77 -0.34 0.06 6.41
CA GLU A 77 0.04 1.27 7.15
C GLU A 77 -0.16 2.52 6.29
N ILE A 78 0.21 2.45 5.01
CA ILE A 78 0.04 3.59 4.10
C ILE A 78 -1.44 3.92 3.95
N LEU A 79 -2.29 2.90 3.76
CA LEU A 79 -3.72 3.11 3.63
C LEU A 79 -4.30 3.74 4.89
N THR A 80 -3.89 3.26 6.06
CA THR A 80 -4.35 3.82 7.32
C THR A 80 -3.92 5.28 7.47
N SER A 81 -2.69 5.57 7.07
CA SER A 81 -2.18 6.95 7.11
C SER A 81 -2.96 7.88 6.20
N CYS A 82 -3.49 7.35 5.10
CA CYS A 82 -4.31 8.15 4.17
C CYS A 82 -5.76 8.24 4.59
N GLY A 83 -6.11 7.66 5.74
CA GLY A 83 -7.47 7.73 6.26
C GLY A 83 -8.35 6.52 5.98
N GLN A 84 -7.86 5.58 5.20
CA GLN A 84 -8.62 4.34 4.95
C GLN A 84 -8.62 3.48 6.20
N GLY A 85 -9.75 2.88 6.50
CA GLY A 85 -9.86 2.02 7.67
C GLY A 85 -10.06 2.76 8.98
N LYS A 86 -10.07 4.07 8.97
CA LYS A 86 -10.37 4.84 10.17
C LYS A 86 -11.86 4.91 10.37
N ASN A 87 -12.26 4.68 11.58
CA ASN A 87 -13.64 4.93 11.98
C ASN A 87 -13.71 6.30 12.58
N SER A 88 -14.37 7.13 11.92
CA SER A 88 -14.58 8.49 12.41
C SER A 88 -15.74 8.50 13.36
#